data_73169bdf8a912e0f6e72c3238de8bdcf
#
_entry.id   73169bdf8a912e0f6e72c3238de8bdcf
#
_cell.length_a   1.000
_cell.length_b   1.000
_cell.length_c   1.000
_cell.angle_alpha   90.00
_cell.angle_beta   90.00
_cell.angle_gamma   90.00
#
_symmetry.space_group_name_H-M   'P 1'
#
loop_
_entity.id
_entity.type
_entity.pdbx_description
1 polymer ?
#
loop_
_entity_poly.entity_id
_entity_poly.type
_entity_poly.pdbx_seq_one_letter_code
_entity_poly.pdbx_strand_id
1 'polypeptide(L)'
;MRIVEISHDECKDLLNRVSVGRLACSLENQPYVIPICFVYEPDHLYVFSTLGQKIKWMRQNPKVCLQADQVGDRSNWSSVVLNGTFVELREAGEKEHARERLAKFSDWWQTPLAERRERISDLSIEPIFFRIDIASMSGLRGISEAE
;
A
#
# COMPACT_ATOMS: atom_id res chain seq x y z
N MET A 1 27.28 -2.63 10.16
CA MET A 1 26.04 -1.87 9.90
C MET A 1 25.49 -1.32 11.19
N ARG A 2 25.04 -0.09 11.14
CA ARG A 2 24.34 0.55 12.25
C ARG A 2 22.88 0.81 11.83
N ILE A 3 21.92 0.57 12.73
CA ILE A 3 20.51 0.81 12.49
C ILE A 3 20.09 1.99 13.33
N VAL A 4 19.49 2.98 12.68
CA VAL A 4 19.02 4.21 13.31
C VAL A 4 17.56 4.47 12.98
N GLU A 5 16.87 5.16 13.88
CA GLU A 5 15.52 5.62 13.61
C GLU A 5 15.58 6.81 12.64
N ILE A 6 14.61 6.88 11.74
CA ILE A 6 14.45 8.05 10.87
C ILE A 6 13.28 8.90 11.34
N SER A 7 13.31 10.18 10.99
CA SER A 7 12.27 11.12 11.38
C SER A 7 10.96 10.86 10.64
N HIS A 8 9.89 11.49 11.13
CA HIS A 8 8.59 11.46 10.47
C HIS A 8 8.67 12.00 9.05
N ASP A 9 9.40 13.08 8.85
CA ASP A 9 9.58 13.69 7.52
C ASP A 9 10.34 12.74 6.59
N GLU A 10 11.34 12.05 7.07
CA GLU A 10 12.07 11.04 6.29
C GLU A 10 11.17 9.86 5.93
N CYS A 11 10.26 9.47 6.82
CA CYS A 11 9.25 8.44 6.51
C CYS A 11 8.34 8.89 5.36
N LYS A 12 7.86 10.14 5.40
CA LYS A 12 7.03 10.71 4.34
C LYS A 12 7.77 10.75 3.01
N ASP A 13 9.04 11.16 3.05
CA ASP A 13 9.88 11.20 1.85
C ASP A 13 10.02 9.80 1.23
N LEU A 14 10.22 8.78 2.05
CA LEU A 14 10.31 7.40 1.57
C LEU A 14 9.00 6.97 0.92
N LEU A 15 7.87 7.24 1.55
CA LEU A 15 6.55 6.90 1.00
C LEU A 15 6.27 7.61 -0.34
N ASN A 16 6.84 8.79 -0.54
CA ASN A 16 6.74 9.52 -1.81
C ASN A 16 7.65 8.95 -2.90
N ARG A 17 8.78 8.34 -2.53
CA ARG A 17 9.75 7.82 -3.49
C ARG A 17 9.43 6.42 -3.99
N VAL A 18 8.80 5.61 -3.15
CA VAL A 18 8.50 4.21 -3.49
C VAL A 18 7.03 4.04 -3.84
N SER A 19 6.73 3.02 -4.62
CA SER A 19 5.36 2.78 -5.09
C SER A 19 4.83 1.40 -4.72
N VAL A 20 5.69 0.52 -4.23
CA VAL A 20 5.30 -0.83 -3.83
C VAL A 20 5.56 -1.02 -2.34
N GLY A 21 4.58 -1.55 -1.67
CA GLY A 21 4.68 -1.90 -0.25
C GLY A 21 4.03 -3.26 -0.01
N ARG A 22 4.10 -3.68 1.24
CA ARG A 22 3.47 -4.93 1.70
C ARG A 22 2.36 -4.56 2.66
N LEU A 23 1.14 -4.87 2.24
CA LEU A 23 -0.06 -4.61 3.03
C LEU A 23 -0.37 -5.84 3.84
N ALA A 24 -0.47 -5.66 5.14
CA ALA A 24 -0.83 -6.72 6.07
C ALA A 24 -2.21 -6.45 6.66
N CYS A 25 -3.04 -7.46 6.69
CA CYS A 25 -4.33 -7.45 7.36
C CYS A 25 -4.51 -8.75 8.13
N SER A 26 -5.55 -8.83 8.94
CA SER A 26 -5.78 -10.01 9.74
C SER A 26 -7.27 -10.23 9.95
N LEU A 27 -7.63 -11.50 10.16
CA LEU A 27 -8.99 -11.89 10.52
C LEU A 27 -8.89 -13.11 11.43
N GLU A 28 -9.57 -13.06 12.57
CA GLU A 28 -9.59 -14.17 13.53
C GLU A 28 -8.17 -14.65 13.91
N ASN A 29 -7.28 -13.69 14.17
CA ASN A 29 -5.87 -13.92 14.50
C ASN A 29 -5.01 -14.51 13.37
N GLN A 30 -5.55 -14.65 12.17
CA GLN A 30 -4.76 -15.09 11.03
C GLN A 30 -4.21 -13.86 10.30
N PRO A 31 -2.89 -13.66 10.26
CA PRO A 31 -2.30 -12.58 9.47
C PRO A 31 -2.22 -12.97 7.99
N TYR A 32 -2.24 -11.94 7.15
CA TYR A 32 -2.13 -12.08 5.70
C TYR A 32 -1.35 -10.88 5.16
N VAL A 33 -0.38 -11.11 4.29
CA VAL A 33 0.45 -10.06 3.72
C VAL A 33 0.60 -10.25 2.22
N ILE A 34 0.46 -9.14 1.48
CA ILE A 34 0.59 -9.13 0.02
C ILE A 34 1.30 -7.87 -0.45
N PRO A 35 1.99 -7.91 -1.60
CA PRO A 35 2.50 -6.69 -2.22
C PRO A 35 1.35 -5.90 -2.84
N ILE A 36 1.43 -4.58 -2.72
CA ILE A 36 0.48 -3.66 -3.35
C ILE A 36 1.24 -2.45 -3.90
N CYS A 37 0.64 -1.80 -4.89
CA CYS A 37 1.10 -0.51 -5.37
C CYS A 37 0.23 0.56 -4.73
N PHE A 38 0.86 1.66 -4.29
CA PHE A 38 0.15 2.72 -3.59
C PHE A 38 0.64 4.10 -4.02
N VAL A 39 -0.16 5.10 -3.74
CA VAL A 39 0.22 6.51 -3.84
C VAL A 39 -0.01 7.16 -2.48
N TYR A 40 1.03 7.81 -1.97
CA TYR A 40 0.97 8.53 -0.71
C TYR A 40 0.44 9.96 -0.95
N GLU A 41 -0.50 10.37 -0.09
CA GLU A 41 -0.85 11.76 0.14
C GLU A 41 -0.79 12.03 1.64
N PRO A 42 -0.66 13.30 2.09
CA PRO A 42 -0.64 13.57 3.52
C PRO A 42 -1.80 12.86 4.24
N ASP A 43 -1.44 12.09 5.24
CA ASP A 43 -2.33 11.34 6.14
C ASP A 43 -2.96 10.06 5.56
N HIS A 44 -2.78 9.75 4.26
CA HIS A 44 -3.34 8.50 3.74
C HIS A 44 -2.65 7.99 2.47
N LEU A 45 -2.94 6.73 2.15
CA LEU A 45 -2.49 6.07 0.93
C LEU A 45 -3.70 5.67 0.09
N TYR A 46 -3.58 5.78 -1.23
CA TYR A 46 -4.58 5.24 -2.16
C TYR A 46 -4.08 3.93 -2.75
N VAL A 47 -4.97 2.97 -2.87
CA VAL A 47 -4.69 1.63 -3.38
C VAL A 47 -5.83 1.16 -4.26
N PHE A 48 -5.48 0.40 -5.30
CA PHE A 48 -6.42 -0.30 -6.16
C PHE A 48 -6.45 -1.79 -5.83
N SER A 49 -7.63 -2.38 -5.98
CA SER A 49 -7.80 -3.84 -5.92
C SER A 49 -9.01 -4.31 -6.72
N THR A 50 -9.16 -5.63 -6.82
CA THR A 50 -10.41 -6.27 -7.16
C THR A 50 -10.88 -7.09 -5.96
N LEU A 51 -12.14 -7.52 -5.95
CA LEU A 51 -12.65 -8.31 -4.84
C LEU A 51 -11.84 -9.61 -4.69
N GLY A 52 -11.34 -9.84 -3.49
CA GLY A 52 -10.54 -11.01 -3.15
C GLY A 52 -10.40 -11.10 -1.65
N GLN A 53 -9.50 -11.98 -1.19
CA GLN A 53 -9.36 -12.24 0.25
C GLN A 53 -9.05 -10.99 1.06
N LYS A 54 -8.10 -10.15 0.61
CA LYS A 54 -7.72 -8.95 1.38
C LYS A 54 -8.89 -7.99 1.56
N ILE A 55 -9.69 -7.79 0.50
CA ILE A 55 -10.84 -6.88 0.58
C ILE A 55 -11.90 -7.44 1.53
N LYS A 56 -12.20 -8.72 1.42
CA LYS A 56 -13.18 -9.38 2.29
C LYS A 56 -12.76 -9.30 3.75
N TRP A 57 -11.47 -9.50 4.03
CA TRP A 57 -10.94 -9.45 5.38
C TRP A 57 -10.92 -8.02 5.93
N MET A 58 -10.49 -7.04 5.12
CA MET A 58 -10.44 -5.65 5.57
C MET A 58 -11.82 -5.04 5.78
N ARG A 59 -12.85 -5.52 5.07
CA ARG A 59 -14.23 -5.11 5.32
C ARG A 59 -14.70 -5.56 6.70
N GLN A 60 -14.22 -6.70 7.18
CA GLN A 60 -14.56 -7.23 8.51
C GLN A 60 -13.64 -6.69 9.60
N ASN A 61 -12.36 -6.55 9.31
CA ASN A 61 -11.37 -5.98 10.22
C ASN A 61 -10.56 -4.92 9.48
N PRO A 62 -10.90 -3.63 9.65
CA PRO A 62 -10.24 -2.57 8.89
C PRO A 62 -8.86 -2.15 9.40
N LYS A 63 -8.40 -2.72 10.50
CA LYS A 63 -7.06 -2.40 11.02
C LYS A 63 -6.01 -3.08 10.17
N VAL A 64 -5.09 -2.28 9.63
CA VAL A 64 -4.08 -2.75 8.69
C VAL A 64 -2.71 -2.20 9.03
N CYS A 65 -1.70 -2.81 8.46
CA CYS A 65 -0.32 -2.38 8.56
C CYS A 65 0.29 -2.40 7.16
N LEU A 66 1.13 -1.42 6.86
CA LEU A 66 1.85 -1.41 5.59
C LEU A 66 3.33 -1.17 5.85
N GLN A 67 4.17 -1.95 5.17
CA GLN A 67 5.61 -1.77 5.18
C GLN A 67 6.05 -1.38 3.77
N ALA A 68 6.92 -0.37 3.67
CA ALA A 68 7.57 -0.01 2.43
C ALA A 68 9.05 0.23 2.69
N ASP A 69 9.88 -0.06 1.69
CA ASP A 69 11.31 0.08 1.86
C ASP A 69 12.01 0.51 0.57
N GLN A 70 13.25 0.89 0.73
CA GLN A 70 14.19 1.10 -0.36
C GLN A 70 15.48 0.44 0.06
N VAL A 71 15.88 -0.61 -0.65
CA VAL A 71 17.04 -1.43 -0.30
C VAL A 71 18.11 -1.25 -1.37
N GLY A 72 19.22 -0.63 -1.00
CA GLY A 72 20.41 -0.60 -1.85
C GLY A 72 21.18 -1.90 -1.74
N ASP A 73 21.51 -2.28 -0.51
CA ASP A 73 22.10 -3.57 -0.18
C ASP A 73 21.78 -3.89 1.29
N ARG A 74 22.32 -5.00 1.80
CA ARG A 74 22.02 -5.46 3.17
C ARG A 74 22.44 -4.48 4.26
N SER A 75 23.35 -3.56 3.95
CA SER A 75 23.85 -2.57 4.92
C SER A 75 23.40 -1.15 4.64
N ASN A 76 22.64 -0.93 3.56
CA ASN A 76 22.17 0.38 3.15
C ASN A 76 20.72 0.28 2.70
N TRP A 77 19.82 0.58 3.61
CA TRP A 77 18.37 0.46 3.36
C TRP A 77 17.60 1.42 4.25
N SER A 78 16.39 1.72 3.83
CA SER A 78 15.40 2.46 4.63
C SER A 78 14.09 1.72 4.60
N SER A 79 13.39 1.69 5.71
CA SER A 79 12.10 1.01 5.84
C SER A 79 11.16 1.85 6.69
N VAL A 80 9.90 1.86 6.29
CA VAL A 80 8.80 2.49 7.04
C VAL A 80 7.74 1.43 7.32
N VAL A 81 7.21 1.46 8.54
CA VAL A 81 6.02 0.68 8.90
C VAL A 81 4.96 1.68 9.36
N LEU A 82 3.77 1.57 8.81
CA LEU A 82 2.65 2.37 9.25
C LEU A 82 1.48 1.49 9.66
N ASN A 83 0.71 1.99 10.62
CA ASN A 83 -0.53 1.39 11.04
C ASN A 83 -1.66 2.32 10.63
N GLY A 84 -2.76 1.76 10.18
CA GLY A 84 -3.86 2.56 9.72
C GLY A 84 -5.17 1.80 9.61
N THR A 85 -6.13 2.47 9.00
CA THR A 85 -7.49 1.96 8.86
C THR A 85 -7.87 1.92 7.39
N PHE A 86 -8.33 0.78 6.93
CA PHE A 86 -8.91 0.60 5.60
C PHE A 86 -10.23 1.35 5.48
N VAL A 87 -10.36 2.14 4.41
CA VAL A 87 -11.59 2.84 4.08
C VAL A 87 -11.89 2.60 2.60
N GLU A 88 -12.90 1.84 2.31
CA GLU A 88 -13.30 1.61 0.92
C GLU A 88 -13.95 2.87 0.36
N LEU A 89 -13.53 3.30 -0.83
CA LEU A 89 -14.07 4.48 -1.48
C LEU A 89 -15.34 4.11 -2.25
N ARG A 90 -16.46 4.73 -1.90
CA ARG A 90 -17.77 4.43 -2.50
C ARG A 90 -18.32 5.59 -3.27
N GLU A 91 -17.95 6.81 -2.90
CA GLU A 91 -18.40 8.03 -3.58
C GLU A 91 -17.65 8.20 -4.90
N ALA A 92 -18.37 8.61 -5.95
CA ALA A 92 -17.81 8.75 -7.30
C ALA A 92 -16.62 9.72 -7.36
N GLY A 93 -16.72 10.85 -6.67
CA GLY A 93 -15.63 11.84 -6.64
C GLY A 93 -14.37 11.33 -5.97
N GLU A 94 -14.50 10.60 -4.87
CA GLU A 94 -13.37 9.99 -4.18
C GLU A 94 -12.70 8.91 -5.02
N LYS A 95 -13.50 8.08 -5.70
CA LYS A 95 -12.97 7.05 -6.62
C LYS A 95 -12.22 7.67 -7.77
N GLU A 96 -12.76 8.75 -8.34
CA GLU A 96 -12.11 9.45 -9.45
C GLU A 96 -10.79 10.07 -9.03
N HIS A 97 -10.73 10.67 -7.84
CA HIS A 97 -9.48 11.20 -7.31
C HIS A 97 -8.43 10.10 -7.14
N ALA A 98 -8.82 8.97 -6.56
CA ALA A 98 -7.91 7.83 -6.41
C ALA A 98 -7.44 7.30 -7.77
N ARG A 99 -8.36 7.19 -8.73
CA ARG A 99 -8.03 6.74 -10.08
C ARG A 99 -7.00 7.65 -10.75
N GLU A 100 -7.18 8.96 -10.63
CA GLU A 100 -6.26 9.95 -11.18
C GLU A 100 -4.88 9.84 -10.53
N ARG A 101 -4.84 9.70 -9.21
CA ARG A 101 -3.57 9.57 -8.48
C ARG A 101 -2.85 8.28 -8.82
N LEU A 102 -3.57 7.20 -9.08
CA LEU A 102 -3.00 5.88 -9.42
C LEU A 102 -2.78 5.69 -10.92
N ALA A 103 -3.13 6.66 -11.75
CA ALA A 103 -3.04 6.53 -13.22
C ALA A 103 -1.64 6.23 -13.72
N LYS A 104 -0.60 6.77 -13.06
CA LYS A 104 0.79 6.52 -13.42
C LYS A 104 1.24 5.06 -13.21
N PHE A 105 0.45 4.27 -12.50
CA PHE A 105 0.70 2.85 -12.26
C PHE A 105 -0.34 1.98 -12.95
N SER A 106 -0.82 2.39 -14.13
CA SER A 106 -1.90 1.71 -14.85
C SER A 106 -1.58 0.24 -15.16
N ASP A 107 -0.33 -0.09 -15.42
CA ASP A 107 0.11 -1.46 -15.64
C ASP A 107 -0.07 -2.34 -14.40
N TRP A 108 -0.09 -1.74 -13.20
CA TRP A 108 -0.31 -2.47 -11.97
C TRP A 108 -1.78 -2.83 -11.75
N TRP A 109 -2.72 -2.03 -12.25
CA TRP A 109 -4.14 -2.26 -11.98
C TRP A 109 -5.03 -2.40 -13.22
N GLN A 110 -4.83 -1.63 -14.29
CA GLN A 110 -5.68 -1.71 -15.49
C GLN A 110 -5.46 -3.02 -16.24
N THR A 111 -4.21 -3.40 -16.46
CA THR A 111 -3.89 -4.64 -17.16
C THR A 111 -4.35 -5.88 -16.41
N PRO A 112 -4.03 -6.02 -15.10
CA PRO A 112 -4.54 -7.15 -14.33
C PRO A 112 -6.08 -7.21 -14.28
N LEU A 113 -6.75 -6.07 -14.20
CA LEU A 113 -8.20 -6.01 -14.22
C LEU A 113 -8.76 -6.50 -15.54
N ALA A 114 -8.20 -6.03 -16.67
CA ALA A 114 -8.62 -6.45 -18.00
C ALA A 114 -8.41 -7.95 -18.20
N GLU A 115 -7.26 -8.46 -17.81
CA GLU A 115 -6.95 -9.90 -17.90
C GLU A 115 -7.93 -10.74 -17.08
N ARG A 116 -8.28 -10.28 -15.88
CA ARG A 116 -9.22 -10.99 -15.02
C ARG A 116 -10.62 -11.02 -15.64
N ARG A 117 -11.07 -9.88 -16.18
CA ARG A 117 -12.37 -9.79 -16.88
C ARG A 117 -12.42 -10.74 -18.09
N GLU A 118 -11.36 -10.79 -18.86
CA GLU A 118 -11.26 -11.67 -20.02
C GLU A 118 -11.27 -13.15 -19.60
N ARG A 119 -10.44 -13.51 -18.61
CA ARG A 119 -10.27 -14.89 -18.16
C ARG A 119 -11.56 -15.52 -17.63
N ILE A 120 -12.38 -14.77 -16.93
CA ILE A 120 -13.64 -15.26 -16.36
C ILE A 120 -14.87 -14.81 -17.15
N SER A 121 -14.65 -14.14 -18.28
CA SER A 121 -15.72 -13.63 -19.17
C SER A 121 -16.76 -12.79 -18.43
N ASP A 122 -16.31 -12.01 -17.44
CA ASP A 122 -17.19 -11.17 -16.64
C ASP A 122 -16.72 -9.71 -16.71
N LEU A 123 -17.42 -8.93 -17.53
CA LEU A 123 -17.15 -7.51 -17.72
C LEU A 123 -17.69 -6.65 -16.58
N SER A 124 -18.44 -7.25 -15.65
CA SER A 124 -18.99 -6.53 -14.50
C SER A 124 -18.00 -6.44 -13.33
N ILE A 125 -16.83 -7.07 -13.42
CA ILE A 125 -15.80 -6.93 -12.38
C ILE A 125 -15.39 -5.47 -12.31
N GLU A 126 -15.66 -4.86 -11.16
CA GLU A 126 -15.35 -3.47 -10.93
C GLU A 126 -14.04 -3.33 -10.16
N PRO A 127 -13.25 -2.30 -10.46
CA PRO A 127 -12.12 -1.98 -9.62
C PRO A 127 -12.61 -1.47 -8.26
N ILE A 128 -11.89 -1.88 -7.22
CA ILE A 128 -12.13 -1.40 -5.87
C ILE A 128 -10.99 -0.45 -5.53
N PHE A 129 -11.33 0.80 -5.24
CA PHE A 129 -10.38 1.78 -4.75
C PHE A 129 -10.60 1.96 -3.26
N PHE A 130 -9.51 1.99 -2.53
CA PHE A 130 -9.58 2.24 -1.10
C PHE A 130 -8.43 3.14 -0.67
N ARG A 131 -8.59 3.74 0.48
CA ARG A 131 -7.50 4.45 1.11
C ARG A 131 -7.17 3.80 2.45
N ILE A 132 -5.96 4.00 2.89
CA ILE A 132 -5.53 3.65 4.23
C ILE A 132 -5.30 4.97 4.95
N ASP A 133 -6.11 5.23 5.98
CA ASP A 133 -5.92 6.40 6.83
C ASP A 133 -4.83 6.08 7.84
N ILE A 134 -3.75 6.86 7.82
CA ILE A 134 -2.57 6.57 8.63
C ILE A 134 -2.78 7.02 10.06
N ALA A 135 -2.67 6.09 11.01
CA ALA A 135 -2.76 6.38 12.44
C ALA A 135 -1.38 6.66 13.05
N SER A 136 -0.38 5.90 12.64
CA SER A 136 0.99 6.07 13.12
C SER A 136 1.97 5.51 12.12
N MET A 137 3.20 6.02 12.14
CA MET A 137 4.28 5.45 11.34
C MET A 137 5.61 5.65 12.02
N SER A 138 6.54 4.74 11.73
CA SER A 138 7.92 4.81 12.19
C SER A 138 8.81 4.23 11.13
N GLY A 139 10.08 4.58 11.17
CA GLY A 139 11.01 4.07 10.18
C GLY A 139 12.41 3.86 10.74
N LEU A 140 13.13 3.01 10.04
CA LEU A 140 14.51 2.66 10.37
C LEU A 140 15.38 2.79 9.12
N ARG A 141 16.65 3.04 9.35
CA ARG A 141 17.65 3.04 8.28
C ARG A 141 18.86 2.24 8.71
N GLY A 142 19.33 1.35 7.82
CA GLY A 142 20.61 0.70 7.96
C GLY A 142 21.68 1.52 7.25
N ILE A 143 22.79 1.73 7.93
CA ILE A 143 23.93 2.49 7.41
C ILE A 143 25.16 1.62 7.48
N SER A 144 25.88 1.51 6.36
CA SER A 144 27.16 0.83 6.36
C SER A 144 28.17 1.62 7.18
N GLU A 145 28.92 0.92 7.99
CA GLU A 145 30.05 1.47 8.75
C GLU A 145 31.37 1.28 8.01
N ALA A 146 31.33 0.69 6.83
CA ALA A 146 32.51 0.50 6.01
C ALA A 146 33.08 1.84 5.54
N GLU A 147 34.37 1.96 5.52
CA GLU A 147 35.10 3.13 5.08
C GLU A 147 35.23 3.19 3.57
#